data_faa3e8e83db6e9b7da6c27ef7f4a1823
#
_entry.id   faa3e8e83db6e9b7da6c27ef7f4a1823
#
_cell.length_a   1.000
_cell.length_b   1.000
_cell.length_c   1.000
_cell.angle_alpha   90.00
_cell.angle_beta   90.00
_cell.angle_gamma   90.00
#
_symmetry.space_group_name_H-M   'P 1'
#
loop_
_entity.id
_entity.type
_entity.pdbx_description
1 polymer ?
#
loop_
_entity_poly.entity_id
_entity_poly.type
_entity_poly.pdbx_seq_one_letter_code
_entity_poly.pdbx_strand_id
1 'polypeptide(L)' 'MAHEHSGTAKDADYQAAITDLLGVLAYGELTAFTRMAADSDLAPTLRLKADLAGLAAVEYRQFTHLID' A
#
# COMPACT_ATOMS: atom_id res chain seq x y z
N MET A 1 37.08 -10.48 2.86
CA MET A 1 37.14 -9.12 2.36
C MET A 1 36.33 -8.20 3.25
N ALA A 2 37.00 -7.23 3.85
CA ALA A 2 36.31 -6.28 4.75
C ALA A 2 35.16 -5.53 4.03
N HIS A 3 35.38 -5.24 2.76
CA HIS A 3 34.39 -4.59 1.91
C HIS A 3 33.08 -5.39 1.84
N GLU A 4 33.16 -6.71 1.70
CA GLU A 4 31.99 -7.56 1.61
C GLU A 4 31.22 -7.60 2.93
N HIS A 5 31.92 -7.66 4.06
CA HIS A 5 31.26 -7.65 5.36
C HIS A 5 30.56 -6.33 5.63
N SER A 6 31.17 -5.21 5.26
CA SER A 6 30.54 -3.89 5.39
C SER A 6 29.31 -3.79 4.50
N GLY A 7 29.40 -4.32 3.28
CA GLY A 7 28.28 -4.35 2.34
C GLY A 7 27.12 -5.16 2.88
N THR A 8 27.38 -6.32 3.49
CA THR A 8 26.36 -7.18 4.06
C THR A 8 25.59 -6.47 5.18
N ALA A 9 26.30 -5.79 6.09
CA ALA A 9 25.67 -5.05 7.17
C ALA A 9 24.79 -3.90 6.63
N LYS A 10 25.30 -3.15 5.64
CA LYS A 10 24.54 -2.09 5.00
C LYS A 10 23.31 -2.62 4.25
N ASP A 11 23.45 -3.79 3.61
CA ASP A 11 22.37 -4.42 2.90
C ASP A 11 21.25 -4.83 3.87
N ALA A 12 21.61 -5.36 5.05
CA ALA A 12 20.63 -5.72 6.06
C ALA A 12 19.86 -4.50 6.57
N ASP A 13 20.58 -3.38 6.83
CA ASP A 13 19.96 -2.14 7.26
C ASP A 13 19.07 -1.55 6.15
N TYR A 14 19.54 -1.62 4.92
CA TYR A 14 18.77 -1.17 3.77
C TYR A 14 17.50 -1.98 3.60
N GLN A 15 17.59 -3.30 3.70
CA GLN A 15 16.43 -4.18 3.58
C GLN A 15 15.40 -3.91 4.69
N ALA A 16 15.86 -3.68 5.92
CA ALA A 16 14.97 -3.34 7.02
C ALA A 16 14.25 -2.03 6.75
N ALA A 17 14.96 -1.02 6.25
CA ALA A 17 14.37 0.28 5.92
C ALA A 17 13.33 0.15 4.80
N ILE A 18 13.62 -0.64 3.77
CA ILE A 18 12.69 -0.88 2.67
C ILE A 18 11.44 -1.61 3.18
N THR A 19 11.62 -2.60 4.03
CA THR A 19 10.49 -3.35 4.61
C THR A 19 9.58 -2.42 5.41
N ASP A 20 10.17 -1.55 6.24
CA ASP A 20 9.40 -0.58 7.02
C ASP A 20 8.64 0.39 6.10
N LEU A 21 9.30 0.88 5.05
CA LEU A 21 8.67 1.80 4.10
C LEU A 21 7.50 1.13 3.38
N LEU A 22 7.68 -0.10 2.92
CA LEU A 22 6.61 -0.84 2.24
C LEU A 22 5.44 -1.09 3.19
N GLY A 23 5.71 -1.34 4.47
CA GLY A 23 4.67 -1.49 5.47
C GLY A 23 3.84 -0.22 5.65
N VAL A 24 4.50 0.94 5.69
CA VAL A 24 3.82 2.23 5.79
C VAL A 24 2.97 2.50 4.54
N LEU A 25 3.52 2.22 3.35
CA LEU A 25 2.80 2.41 2.09
C LEU A 25 1.59 1.47 2.00
N ALA A 26 1.77 0.21 2.39
CA ALA A 26 0.68 -0.77 2.37
C ALA A 26 -0.44 -0.35 3.32
N TYR A 27 -0.09 0.13 4.51
CA TYR A 27 -1.08 0.65 5.46
C TYR A 27 -1.85 1.83 4.87
N GLY A 28 -1.13 2.75 4.21
CA GLY A 28 -1.74 3.91 3.56
C GLY A 28 -2.71 3.51 2.46
N GLU A 29 -2.33 2.54 1.63
CA GLU A 29 -3.21 2.06 0.54
C GLU A 29 -4.44 1.35 1.09
N LEU A 30 -4.27 0.54 2.13
CA LEU A 30 -5.40 -0.14 2.76
C LEU A 30 -6.36 0.86 3.40
N THR A 31 -5.82 1.90 4.05
CA THR A 31 -6.63 2.97 4.64
C THR A 31 -7.42 3.71 3.55
N ALA A 32 -6.77 4.01 2.41
CA ALA A 32 -7.43 4.66 1.29
C ALA A 32 -8.56 3.79 0.72
N PHE A 33 -8.30 2.48 0.59
CA PHE A 33 -9.31 1.53 0.12
C PHE A 33 -10.53 1.52 1.04
N THR A 34 -10.33 1.37 2.35
CA THR A 34 -11.44 1.27 3.30
C THR A 34 -12.24 2.56 3.36
N ARG A 35 -11.57 3.70 3.23
CA ARG A 35 -12.23 5.00 3.23
C ARG A 35 -13.09 5.20 1.97
N MET A 36 -12.55 4.84 0.80
CA MET A 36 -13.29 4.94 -0.46
C MET A 36 -14.47 3.96 -0.49
N ALA A 37 -14.29 2.77 0.06
CA ALA A 37 -15.38 1.79 0.13
C ALA A 37 -16.51 2.30 1.02
N ALA A 38 -16.19 2.93 2.15
CA ALA A 38 -17.19 3.54 3.03
C ALA A 38 -17.92 4.70 2.34
N ASP A 39 -17.17 5.55 1.65
CA ASP A 39 -17.75 6.67 0.89
C ASP A 39 -18.68 6.17 -0.21
N SER A 40 -18.30 5.07 -0.88
CA SER A 40 -19.14 4.44 -1.88
C SER A 40 -20.50 4.01 -1.30
N ASP A 41 -20.49 3.48 -0.08
CA ASP A 41 -21.72 3.04 0.57
C ASP A 41 -22.68 4.21 0.85
N LEU A 42 -22.14 5.39 1.08
CA LEU A 42 -22.89 6.60 1.40
C LEU A 42 -23.28 7.42 0.16
N ALA A 43 -22.81 7.01 -1.03
CA ALA A 43 -23.03 7.79 -2.24
C ALA A 43 -24.53 7.88 -2.60
N PRO A 44 -25.03 9.06 -3.00
CA PRO A 44 -26.46 9.27 -3.20
C PRO A 44 -27.01 8.70 -4.51
N THR A 45 -26.16 8.37 -5.47
CA THR A 45 -26.59 7.81 -6.75
C THR A 45 -25.86 6.50 -7.02
N LEU A 46 -26.51 5.64 -7.81
CA LEU A 46 -25.92 4.37 -8.21
C LEU A 46 -24.64 4.60 -9.03
N ARG A 47 -24.63 5.61 -9.89
CA ARG A 47 -23.46 5.93 -10.71
C ARG A 47 -22.27 6.34 -9.84
N LEU A 48 -22.49 7.23 -8.89
CA LEU A 48 -21.41 7.67 -8.00
C LEU A 48 -20.94 6.54 -7.11
N LYS A 49 -21.86 5.70 -6.63
CA LYS A 49 -21.51 4.51 -5.86
C LYS A 49 -20.60 3.59 -6.66
N ALA A 50 -20.90 3.34 -7.92
CA ALA A 50 -20.09 2.50 -8.80
C ALA A 50 -18.71 3.12 -9.05
N ASP A 51 -18.65 4.43 -9.28
CA ASP A 51 -17.38 5.12 -9.53
C ASP A 51 -16.47 5.04 -8.31
N LEU A 52 -16.99 5.28 -7.12
CA LEU A 52 -16.22 5.21 -5.88
C LEU A 52 -15.76 3.78 -5.58
N ALA A 53 -16.62 2.80 -5.84
CA ALA A 53 -16.25 1.39 -5.67
C ALA A 53 -15.12 1.00 -6.63
N GLY A 54 -15.15 1.54 -7.87
CA GLY A 54 -14.07 1.32 -8.83
C GLY A 54 -12.75 1.90 -8.37
N LEU A 55 -12.77 3.11 -7.78
CA LEU A 55 -11.56 3.72 -7.21
C LEU A 55 -11.04 2.90 -6.02
N ALA A 56 -11.93 2.40 -5.18
CA ALA A 56 -11.53 1.54 -4.06
C ALA A 56 -10.85 0.27 -4.56
N ALA A 57 -11.33 -0.31 -5.66
CA ALA A 57 -10.73 -1.50 -6.25
C ALA A 57 -9.30 -1.23 -6.74
N VAL A 58 -9.03 -0.03 -7.28
CA VAL A 58 -7.68 0.37 -7.68
C VAL A 58 -6.77 0.44 -6.45
N GLU A 59 -7.23 1.04 -5.37
CA GLU A 59 -6.44 1.14 -4.14
C GLU A 59 -6.14 -0.23 -3.55
N TYR A 60 -7.11 -1.14 -3.60
CA TYR A 60 -6.91 -2.51 -3.13
C TYR A 60 -5.82 -3.22 -3.96
N ARG A 61 -5.83 -3.04 -5.27
CA ARG A 61 -4.79 -3.64 -6.12
C ARG A 61 -3.41 -3.08 -5.83
N GLN A 62 -3.32 -1.77 -5.55
CA GLN A 62 -2.05 -1.17 -5.16
C GLN A 62 -1.56 -1.74 -3.83
N PHE A 63 -2.46 -1.93 -2.88
CA PHE A 63 -2.13 -2.56 -1.61
C PHE A 63 -1.56 -3.98 -1.82
N THR A 64 -2.22 -4.80 -2.64
CA THR A 64 -1.76 -6.18 -2.87
C THR A 64 -0.38 -6.21 -3.55
N HIS A 65 -0.09 -5.26 -4.43
CA HIS A 65 1.24 -5.15 -5.05
C HIS A 65 2.32 -4.82 -4.03
N LEU A 66 2.00 -4.05 -3.00
CA LEU A 66 2.97 -3.67 -1.98
C LEU A 66 3.32 -4.82 -1.04
N ILE A 67 2.39 -5.73 -0.79
CA ILE A 67 2.62 -6.82 0.16
C ILE A 67 3.01 -8.14 -0.52
N ASP A 68 2.81 -8.28 -1.82
CA ASP A 68 3.22 -9.46 -2.59
C ASP A 68 4.64 -9.28 -3.12
#